data_13ae6e099c06e02f2503827e65f726a6
#
_entry.id   13ae6e099c06e02f2503827e65f726a6
#
_cell.length_a   1.000
_cell.length_b   1.000
_cell.length_c   1.000
_cell.angle_alpha   90.00
_cell.angle_beta   90.00
_cell.angle_gamma   90.00
#
_symmetry.space_group_name_H-M   'P 1'
#
loop_
_entity.id
_entity.type
_entity.pdbx_description
1 polymer ?
#
loop_
_entity_poly.entity_id
_entity_poly.type
_entity_poly.pdbx_seq_one_letter_code
_entity_poly.pdbx_strand_id
1 'polypeptide(L)'
;MKGYVMQLQPFSVNDGEGIRTTIFMAGCPLRCKWCSNPEGFDQKPKTAFYEKLCIGCGFCTTVCHVHNGINLNDPEQRAKCDGCGACADICPKNAKKRMVVEKEVSEIVEEVKKHRLFYMQSGGGITFSGGETTMQREFLNELSETLYDMGFHLAMETCGYFDFDALKPILQRMDLIFMDLKHMDSAKHAYFTGVGNEKILENIKRLKELPAEIVIRIPVIKGVNADAENI
;
A
#
# COMPACT_ATOMS: atom_id res chain seq x y z
N MET A 1 -15.46 9.78 0.66
CA MET A 1 -14.26 10.09 -0.18
C MET A 1 -13.76 8.82 -0.85
N LYS A 2 -13.04 8.95 -1.99
CA LYS A 2 -12.48 7.82 -2.73
C LYS A 2 -10.94 7.79 -2.66
N GLY A 3 -10.38 6.58 -2.66
CA GLY A 3 -8.94 6.35 -2.70
C GLY A 3 -8.57 5.16 -3.58
N TYR A 4 -7.29 5.07 -3.91
CA TYR A 4 -6.74 4.01 -4.75
C TYR A 4 -6.20 2.89 -3.87
N VAL A 5 -6.79 1.71 -3.98
CA VAL A 5 -6.49 0.54 -3.15
C VAL A 5 -6.04 -0.61 -4.04
N MET A 6 -4.95 -1.27 -3.65
CA MET A 6 -4.45 -2.47 -4.31
C MET A 6 -5.16 -3.72 -3.83
N GLN A 7 -5.30 -3.84 -2.51
CA GLN A 7 -5.85 -5.04 -1.89
C GLN A 7 -6.41 -4.73 -0.50
N LEU A 8 -7.46 -5.44 -0.12
CA LEU A 8 -7.85 -5.67 1.27
C LEU A 8 -7.48 -7.12 1.59
N GLN A 9 -6.56 -7.32 2.53
CA GLN A 9 -6.08 -8.63 2.94
C GLN A 9 -6.61 -8.95 4.35
N PRO A 10 -7.73 -9.68 4.46
CA PRO A 10 -8.23 -10.12 5.75
C PRO A 10 -7.34 -11.24 6.32
N PHE A 11 -7.41 -11.43 7.63
CA PHE A 11 -6.70 -12.48 8.37
C PHE A 11 -5.17 -12.41 8.24
N SER A 12 -4.61 -11.21 8.08
CA SER A 12 -3.16 -11.00 8.21
C SER A 12 -2.71 -11.19 9.65
N VAL A 13 -1.55 -11.84 9.85
CA VAL A 13 -0.94 -12.12 11.17
C VAL A 13 0.51 -11.61 11.25
N ASN A 14 0.99 -10.92 10.22
CA ASN A 14 2.36 -10.43 10.12
C ASN A 14 2.48 -8.90 10.17
N ASP A 15 1.33 -8.20 10.16
CA ASP A 15 1.27 -6.74 10.02
C ASP A 15 0.82 -6.07 11.35
N GLY A 16 1.28 -6.61 12.48
CA GLY A 16 0.96 -6.24 13.84
C GLY A 16 0.41 -7.42 14.64
N GLU A 17 0.12 -7.19 15.92
CA GLU A 17 -0.42 -8.21 16.80
C GLU A 17 -1.85 -8.62 16.44
N GLY A 18 -2.20 -9.86 16.76
CA GLY A 18 -3.52 -10.43 16.52
C GLY A 18 -3.87 -10.65 15.05
N ILE A 19 -5.14 -10.94 14.80
CA ILE A 19 -5.69 -11.06 13.45
C ILE A 19 -6.06 -9.67 12.95
N ARG A 20 -5.61 -9.32 11.75
CA ARG A 20 -5.80 -7.99 11.18
C ARG A 20 -6.38 -8.04 9.76
N THR A 21 -6.97 -6.94 9.33
CA THR A 21 -7.12 -6.68 7.89
C THR A 21 -6.12 -5.61 7.48
N THR A 22 -5.24 -5.96 6.54
CA THR A 22 -4.29 -5.02 5.96
C THR A 22 -4.88 -4.38 4.70
N ILE A 23 -4.91 -3.05 4.69
CA ILE A 23 -5.40 -2.24 3.59
C ILE A 23 -4.19 -1.74 2.81
N PHE A 24 -3.93 -2.32 1.64
CA PHE A 24 -2.82 -1.92 0.78
C PHE A 24 -3.25 -0.76 -0.13
N MET A 25 -2.74 0.43 0.15
CA MET A 25 -3.05 1.65 -0.62
C MET A 25 -2.00 1.87 -1.71
N ALA A 26 -2.42 2.46 -2.83
CA ALA A 26 -1.51 2.81 -3.93
C ALA A 26 -0.93 4.22 -3.78
N GLY A 27 0.20 4.46 -4.42
CA GLY A 27 1.03 5.65 -4.31
C GLY A 27 2.24 5.40 -3.41
N CYS A 28 3.44 5.73 -3.88
CA CYS A 28 4.64 5.69 -3.08
C CYS A 28 5.63 6.76 -3.58
N PRO A 29 6.27 7.55 -2.70
CA PRO A 29 7.29 8.50 -3.11
C PRO A 29 8.62 7.80 -3.41
N LEU A 30 8.82 6.58 -2.88
CA LEU A 30 10.00 5.79 -3.09
C LEU A 30 9.90 4.92 -4.36
N ARG A 31 11.07 4.54 -4.89
CA ARG A 31 11.25 3.63 -6.03
C ARG A 31 12.26 2.55 -5.68
N CYS A 32 12.03 1.87 -4.55
CA CYS A 32 12.95 0.84 -4.05
C CYS A 32 13.22 -0.22 -5.12
N LYS A 33 14.50 -0.52 -5.39
CA LYS A 33 14.90 -1.49 -6.40
C LYS A 33 14.45 -2.93 -6.10
N TRP A 34 14.09 -3.20 -4.86
CA TRP A 34 13.56 -4.48 -4.36
C TRP A 34 12.07 -4.43 -4.00
N CYS A 35 11.32 -3.45 -4.49
CA CYS A 35 9.92 -3.31 -4.13
C CYS A 35 9.12 -4.57 -4.46
N SER A 36 8.38 -5.09 -3.48
CA SER A 36 7.49 -6.24 -3.66
C SER A 36 6.19 -5.88 -4.37
N ASN A 37 5.76 -4.61 -4.29
CA ASN A 37 4.48 -4.13 -4.82
C ASN A 37 4.68 -2.94 -5.79
N PRO A 38 5.42 -3.11 -6.89
CA PRO A 38 5.72 -2.02 -7.83
C PRO A 38 4.47 -1.48 -8.55
N GLU A 39 3.38 -2.24 -8.59
CA GLU A 39 2.07 -1.79 -9.07
C GLU A 39 1.51 -0.64 -8.24
N GLY A 40 1.89 -0.55 -6.97
CA GLY A 40 1.49 0.49 -6.03
C GLY A 40 2.25 1.81 -6.16
N PHE A 41 3.16 2.00 -7.12
CA PHE A 41 3.91 3.24 -7.23
C PHE A 41 3.05 4.46 -7.54
N ASP A 42 2.00 4.32 -8.32
CA ASP A 42 1.17 5.43 -8.76
C ASP A 42 -0.25 5.32 -8.20
N GLN A 43 -0.86 6.47 -7.93
CA GLN A 43 -2.26 6.59 -7.51
C GLN A 43 -3.19 6.62 -8.73
N LYS A 44 -3.34 5.48 -9.39
CA LYS A 44 -4.26 5.33 -10.53
C LYS A 44 -4.68 3.88 -10.72
N PRO A 45 -5.85 3.61 -11.30
CA PRO A 45 -6.27 2.26 -11.62
C PRO A 45 -5.24 1.54 -12.49
N LYS A 46 -5.04 0.26 -12.21
CA LYS A 46 -4.11 -0.59 -12.97
C LYS A 46 -4.68 -1.97 -13.18
N THR A 47 -4.37 -2.54 -14.35
CA THR A 47 -4.68 -3.93 -14.69
C THR A 47 -3.38 -4.66 -15.04
N ALA A 48 -3.20 -5.87 -14.50
CA ALA A 48 -2.10 -6.77 -14.86
C ALA A 48 -2.55 -7.84 -15.86
N PHE A 49 -1.59 -8.42 -16.58
CA PHE A 49 -1.80 -9.55 -17.46
C PHE A 49 -0.85 -10.70 -17.11
N TYR A 50 -1.44 -11.85 -16.79
CA TYR A 50 -0.76 -13.11 -16.48
C TYR A 50 -0.83 -14.01 -17.71
N GLU A 51 0.16 -13.91 -18.59
CA GLU A 51 0.20 -14.60 -19.88
C GLU A 51 0.02 -16.12 -19.76
N LYS A 52 0.62 -16.73 -18.72
CA LYS A 52 0.50 -18.19 -18.45
C LYS A 52 -0.93 -18.66 -18.17
N LEU A 53 -1.83 -17.76 -17.79
CA LEU A 53 -3.25 -18.08 -17.55
C LEU A 53 -4.11 -17.82 -18.80
N CYS A 54 -3.56 -17.19 -19.83
CA CYS A 54 -4.31 -16.78 -21.02
C CYS A 54 -4.55 -17.98 -21.94
N ILE A 55 -5.82 -18.20 -22.30
CA ILE A 55 -6.24 -19.23 -23.27
C ILE A 55 -6.49 -18.69 -24.68
N GLY A 56 -6.17 -17.41 -24.94
CA GLY A 56 -6.32 -16.81 -26.27
C GLY A 56 -7.75 -16.58 -26.74
N CYS A 57 -8.75 -16.56 -25.84
CA CYS A 57 -10.18 -16.48 -26.22
C CYS A 57 -10.59 -15.13 -26.86
N GLY A 58 -9.80 -14.08 -26.76
CA GLY A 58 -10.08 -12.78 -27.38
C GLY A 58 -11.13 -11.90 -26.70
N PHE A 59 -11.88 -12.34 -25.70
CA PHE A 59 -12.96 -11.54 -25.08
C PHE A 59 -12.49 -10.17 -24.58
N CYS A 60 -11.27 -10.07 -24.06
CA CYS A 60 -10.73 -8.80 -23.57
C CYS A 60 -10.53 -7.75 -24.68
N THR A 61 -10.43 -8.15 -25.96
CA THR A 61 -10.30 -7.23 -27.07
C THR A 61 -11.62 -6.54 -27.41
N THR A 62 -12.75 -7.21 -27.18
CA THR A 62 -14.08 -6.70 -27.53
C THR A 62 -14.58 -5.61 -26.58
N VAL A 63 -14.03 -5.54 -25.36
CA VAL A 63 -14.45 -4.58 -24.32
C VAL A 63 -13.44 -3.47 -24.07
N CYS A 64 -12.26 -3.53 -24.71
CA CYS A 64 -11.24 -2.50 -24.53
C CYS A 64 -11.53 -1.30 -25.41
N HIS A 65 -11.92 -0.18 -24.79
CA HIS A 65 -12.25 1.06 -25.51
C HIS A 65 -11.03 1.86 -25.96
N VAL A 66 -9.87 1.59 -25.37
CA VAL A 66 -8.62 2.33 -25.70
C VAL A 66 -7.96 1.75 -26.96
N HIS A 67 -7.85 0.43 -27.06
CA HIS A 67 -7.18 -0.23 -28.17
C HIS A 67 -7.70 -1.65 -28.37
N ASN A 68 -8.63 -1.95 -29.12
CA ASN A 68 -9.09 -3.31 -29.49
C ASN A 68 -8.35 -4.51 -28.85
N GLY A 69 -7.99 -4.40 -27.58
CA GLY A 69 -7.18 -5.33 -26.79
C GLY A 69 -5.70 -4.89 -26.69
N ILE A 70 -5.27 -4.61 -25.45
CA ILE A 70 -3.88 -4.22 -25.14
C ILE A 70 -3.11 -5.43 -24.64
N ASN A 71 -1.90 -5.65 -25.17
CA ASN A 71 -0.90 -6.45 -24.49
C ASN A 71 -0.29 -5.65 -23.33
N LEU A 72 -0.74 -5.92 -22.11
CA LEU A 72 -0.27 -5.23 -20.91
C LEU A 72 1.19 -5.57 -20.53
N ASN A 73 1.79 -6.59 -21.15
CA ASN A 73 3.20 -6.92 -20.97
C ASN A 73 4.11 -6.07 -21.87
N ASP A 74 3.55 -5.47 -22.92
CA ASP A 74 4.24 -4.49 -23.76
C ASP A 74 4.20 -3.11 -23.08
N PRO A 75 5.37 -2.48 -22.75
CA PRO A 75 5.40 -1.20 -22.06
C PRO A 75 4.70 -0.06 -22.80
N GLU A 76 4.83 0.00 -24.15
CA GLU A 76 4.23 1.06 -24.96
C GLU A 76 2.71 0.94 -25.00
N GLN A 77 2.19 -0.27 -25.12
CA GLN A 77 0.75 -0.52 -25.08
C GLN A 77 0.20 -0.31 -23.65
N ARG A 78 0.93 -0.78 -22.64
CA ARG A 78 0.55 -0.59 -21.23
C ARG A 78 0.46 0.89 -20.86
N ALA A 79 1.34 1.74 -21.39
CA ALA A 79 1.31 3.18 -21.16
C ALA A 79 0.01 3.86 -21.63
N LYS A 80 -0.70 3.25 -22.58
CA LYS A 80 -1.97 3.74 -23.13
C LYS A 80 -3.18 3.25 -22.32
N CYS A 81 -2.99 2.28 -21.40
CA CYS A 81 -4.06 1.70 -20.57
C CYS A 81 -4.47 2.67 -19.47
N ASP A 82 -5.76 2.99 -19.38
CA ASP A 82 -6.34 3.79 -18.31
C ASP A 82 -6.68 2.98 -17.04
N GLY A 83 -6.51 1.66 -17.09
CA GLY A 83 -6.78 0.78 -15.95
C GLY A 83 -8.25 0.52 -15.66
N CYS A 84 -9.18 0.81 -16.56
CA CYS A 84 -10.64 0.66 -16.34
C CYS A 84 -11.05 -0.75 -15.89
N GLY A 85 -10.26 -1.77 -16.22
CA GLY A 85 -10.44 -3.15 -15.77
C GLY A 85 -11.52 -3.95 -16.48
N ALA A 86 -12.22 -3.42 -17.49
CA ALA A 86 -13.25 -4.15 -18.24
C ALA A 86 -12.73 -5.49 -18.80
N CYS A 87 -11.46 -5.51 -19.23
CA CYS A 87 -10.81 -6.73 -19.69
C CYS A 87 -10.55 -7.77 -18.58
N ALA A 88 -10.45 -7.34 -17.33
CA ALA A 88 -10.34 -8.24 -16.18
C ALA A 88 -11.70 -8.83 -15.83
N ASP A 89 -12.77 -8.03 -15.88
CA ASP A 89 -14.12 -8.47 -15.51
C ASP A 89 -14.66 -9.55 -16.46
N ILE A 90 -14.29 -9.48 -17.75
CA ILE A 90 -14.75 -10.47 -18.74
C ILE A 90 -13.82 -11.68 -18.86
N CYS A 91 -12.66 -11.69 -18.22
CA CYS A 91 -11.67 -12.75 -18.42
C CYS A 91 -12.04 -14.03 -17.69
N PRO A 92 -12.42 -15.14 -18.40
CA PRO A 92 -12.90 -16.37 -17.76
C PRO A 92 -11.81 -17.15 -17.01
N LYS A 93 -10.54 -16.82 -17.25
CA LYS A 93 -9.37 -17.45 -16.63
C LYS A 93 -8.63 -16.54 -15.65
N ASN A 94 -9.17 -15.35 -15.35
CA ASN A 94 -8.50 -14.37 -14.52
C ASN A 94 -7.06 -14.05 -15.00
N ALA A 95 -6.78 -14.20 -16.29
CA ALA A 95 -5.50 -13.85 -16.88
C ALA A 95 -5.27 -12.34 -16.87
N LYS A 96 -6.32 -11.55 -16.83
CA LYS A 96 -6.28 -10.11 -16.56
C LYS A 96 -6.89 -9.86 -15.19
N LYS A 97 -6.20 -9.05 -14.35
CA LYS A 97 -6.65 -8.75 -12.98
C LYS A 97 -6.52 -7.25 -12.70
N ARG A 98 -7.48 -6.72 -11.98
CA ARG A 98 -7.38 -5.39 -11.38
C ARG A 98 -6.31 -5.42 -10.29
N MET A 99 -5.31 -4.54 -10.38
CA MET A 99 -4.22 -4.44 -9.39
C MET A 99 -4.41 -3.23 -8.50
N VAL A 100 -4.95 -2.15 -9.04
CA VAL A 100 -5.31 -0.95 -8.30
C VAL A 100 -6.72 -0.56 -8.72
N VAL A 101 -7.58 -0.35 -7.74
CA VAL A 101 -8.98 0.06 -7.94
C VAL A 101 -9.30 1.30 -7.10
N GLU A 102 -10.22 2.12 -7.56
CA GLU A 102 -10.82 3.18 -6.76
C GLU A 102 -11.86 2.57 -5.81
N LYS A 103 -11.79 2.93 -4.51
CA LYS A 103 -12.76 2.50 -3.49
C LYS A 103 -13.21 3.67 -2.64
N GLU A 104 -14.45 3.66 -2.22
CA GLU A 104 -14.98 4.59 -1.24
C GLU A 104 -14.62 4.13 0.19
N VAL A 105 -14.48 5.10 1.11
CA VAL A 105 -14.26 4.81 2.54
C VAL A 105 -15.35 3.88 3.07
N SER A 106 -16.61 4.12 2.73
CA SER A 106 -17.75 3.30 3.15
C SER A 106 -17.63 1.84 2.72
N GLU A 107 -17.14 1.56 1.51
CA GLU A 107 -16.96 0.19 1.02
C GLU A 107 -15.91 -0.58 1.86
N ILE A 108 -14.82 0.12 2.23
CA ILE A 108 -13.76 -0.49 3.05
C ILE A 108 -14.27 -0.72 4.47
N VAL A 109 -14.95 0.25 5.06
CA VAL A 109 -15.53 0.14 6.41
C VAL A 109 -16.50 -1.03 6.49
N GLU A 110 -17.41 -1.19 5.50
CA GLU A 110 -18.33 -2.33 5.48
C GLU A 110 -17.60 -3.68 5.34
N GLU A 111 -16.49 -3.72 4.62
CA GLU A 111 -15.72 -4.95 4.48
C GLU A 111 -15.01 -5.32 5.80
N VAL A 112 -14.32 -4.39 6.43
CA VAL A 112 -13.58 -4.67 7.67
C VAL A 112 -14.50 -4.96 8.86
N LYS A 113 -15.69 -4.38 8.91
CA LYS A 113 -16.71 -4.66 9.94
C LYS A 113 -17.09 -6.14 10.02
N LYS A 114 -17.09 -6.85 8.90
CA LYS A 114 -17.40 -8.30 8.83
C LYS A 114 -16.48 -9.14 9.72
N HIS A 115 -15.27 -8.66 9.97
CA HIS A 115 -14.24 -9.38 10.71
C HIS A 115 -14.02 -8.86 12.14
N ARG A 116 -14.86 -7.91 12.61
CA ARG A 116 -14.71 -7.23 13.90
C ARG A 116 -14.53 -8.20 15.08
N LEU A 117 -15.28 -9.29 15.11
CA LEU A 117 -15.20 -10.27 16.20
C LEU A 117 -13.81 -10.91 16.30
N PHE A 118 -13.19 -11.22 15.16
CA PHE A 118 -11.84 -11.79 15.12
C PHE A 118 -10.80 -10.80 15.64
N TYR A 119 -10.92 -9.52 15.28
CA TYR A 119 -10.01 -8.49 15.81
C TYR A 119 -10.13 -8.38 17.33
N MET A 120 -11.34 -8.27 17.86
CA MET A 120 -11.58 -8.14 19.30
C MET A 120 -11.06 -9.34 20.08
N GLN A 121 -11.23 -10.57 19.57
CA GLN A 121 -10.81 -11.78 20.26
C GLN A 121 -9.30 -12.00 20.23
N SER A 122 -8.63 -11.49 19.22
CA SER A 122 -7.19 -11.69 19.02
C SER A 122 -6.32 -10.52 19.48
N GLY A 123 -6.91 -9.39 19.88
CA GLY A 123 -6.17 -8.14 20.07
C GLY A 123 -5.67 -7.49 18.76
N GLY A 124 -6.24 -7.90 17.63
CA GLY A 124 -5.89 -7.39 16.32
C GLY A 124 -6.67 -6.14 15.89
N GLY A 125 -6.73 -5.86 14.60
CA GLY A 125 -7.41 -4.67 14.10
C GLY A 125 -7.18 -4.41 12.61
N ILE A 126 -6.95 -3.15 12.26
CA ILE A 126 -6.72 -2.71 10.90
C ILE A 126 -5.28 -2.22 10.75
N THR A 127 -4.62 -2.58 9.65
CA THR A 127 -3.29 -2.07 9.30
C THR A 127 -3.36 -1.34 7.96
N PHE A 128 -2.94 -0.08 7.95
CA PHE A 128 -2.75 0.69 6.73
C PHE A 128 -1.35 0.43 6.18
N SER A 129 -1.25 -0.03 4.95
CA SER A 129 -0.01 -0.42 4.28
C SER A 129 -0.09 -0.15 2.78
N GLY A 130 0.77 -0.77 1.97
CA GLY A 130 0.69 -0.73 0.51
C GLY A 130 1.96 -0.22 -0.17
N GLY A 131 1.83 0.81 -0.99
CA GLY A 131 2.96 1.62 -1.46
C GLY A 131 3.48 2.49 -0.30
N GLU A 132 2.86 3.65 -0.12
CA GLU A 132 2.99 4.50 1.06
C GLU A 132 1.60 5.07 1.38
N THR A 133 1.05 4.67 2.51
CA THR A 133 -0.33 5.00 2.88
C THR A 133 -0.55 6.51 3.05
N THR A 134 0.48 7.25 3.47
CA THR A 134 0.45 8.70 3.70
C THR A 134 0.34 9.53 2.43
N MET A 135 0.55 8.92 1.26
CA MET A 135 0.40 9.59 -0.04
C MET A 135 -1.04 9.96 -0.37
N GLN A 136 -2.02 9.28 0.22
CA GLN A 136 -3.45 9.57 0.07
C GLN A 136 -4.02 10.18 1.34
N ARG A 137 -3.44 11.30 1.78
CA ARG A 137 -3.66 11.92 3.08
C ARG A 137 -5.14 12.13 3.41
N GLU A 138 -5.91 12.75 2.52
CA GLU A 138 -7.31 13.07 2.76
C GLU A 138 -8.16 11.79 2.90
N PHE A 139 -7.91 10.81 2.04
CA PHE A 139 -8.58 9.51 2.09
C PHE A 139 -8.21 8.75 3.36
N LEU A 140 -6.92 8.71 3.71
CA LEU A 140 -6.44 8.09 4.94
C LEU A 140 -7.02 8.78 6.18
N ASN A 141 -7.15 10.12 6.14
CA ASN A 141 -7.73 10.86 7.26
C ASN A 141 -9.19 10.45 7.52
N GLU A 142 -10.04 10.48 6.49
CA GLU A 142 -11.46 10.07 6.62
C GLU A 142 -11.59 8.61 7.04
N LEU A 143 -10.79 7.73 6.44
CA LEU A 143 -10.85 6.30 6.74
C LEU A 143 -10.36 5.99 8.16
N SER A 144 -9.23 6.57 8.57
CA SER A 144 -8.69 6.37 9.93
C SER A 144 -9.59 6.97 11.00
N GLU A 145 -10.18 8.12 10.76
CA GLU A 145 -11.14 8.76 11.69
C GLU A 145 -12.38 7.88 11.89
N THR A 146 -12.99 7.44 10.78
CA THR A 146 -14.16 6.57 10.84
C THR A 146 -13.88 5.27 11.62
N LEU A 147 -12.73 4.63 11.36
CA LEU A 147 -12.37 3.38 12.02
C LEU A 147 -11.97 3.59 13.49
N TYR A 148 -11.30 4.69 13.82
CA TYR A 148 -10.96 5.10 15.18
C TYR A 148 -12.23 5.33 16.03
N ASP A 149 -13.19 6.08 15.51
CA ASP A 149 -14.47 6.36 16.17
C ASP A 149 -15.31 5.09 16.42
N MET A 150 -15.10 4.08 15.57
CA MET A 150 -15.69 2.75 15.76
C MET A 150 -14.95 1.88 16.79
N GLY A 151 -13.83 2.35 17.34
CA GLY A 151 -13.02 1.65 18.35
C GLY A 151 -12.20 0.49 17.78
N PHE A 152 -11.77 0.55 16.51
CA PHE A 152 -10.80 -0.40 15.97
C PHE A 152 -9.39 -0.02 16.42
N HIS A 153 -8.57 -1.02 16.74
CA HIS A 153 -7.12 -0.86 16.89
C HIS A 153 -6.49 -0.60 15.52
N LEU A 154 -5.77 0.51 15.38
CA LEU A 154 -5.20 0.96 14.11
C LEU A 154 -3.68 0.85 14.11
N ALA A 155 -3.14 0.21 13.09
CA ALA A 155 -1.71 0.18 12.83
C ALA A 155 -1.39 0.81 11.47
N MET A 156 -0.18 1.33 11.32
CA MET A 156 0.31 1.92 10.08
C MET A 156 1.70 1.38 9.76
N GLU A 157 1.92 1.01 8.50
CA GLU A 157 3.24 0.76 7.94
C GLU A 157 3.62 1.93 7.02
N THR A 158 4.77 2.53 7.26
CA THR A 158 5.20 3.70 6.49
C THR A 158 6.70 3.70 6.23
N CYS A 159 7.10 4.25 5.09
CA CYS A 159 8.49 4.54 4.78
C CYS A 159 9.01 5.83 5.46
N GLY A 160 8.16 6.58 6.15
CA GLY A 160 8.53 7.77 6.90
C GLY A 160 8.79 9.03 6.06
N TYR A 161 8.62 8.99 4.75
CA TYR A 161 8.88 10.14 3.86
C TYR A 161 7.62 10.99 3.66
N PHE A 162 7.22 11.72 4.69
CA PHE A 162 6.01 12.56 4.69
C PHE A 162 6.23 13.88 5.47
N ASP A 163 5.28 14.80 5.37
CA ASP A 163 5.20 15.98 6.21
C ASP A 163 4.54 15.60 7.56
N PHE A 164 5.33 15.63 8.64
CA PHE A 164 4.89 15.19 9.96
C PHE A 164 3.73 16.03 10.51
N ASP A 165 3.81 17.35 10.38
CA ASP A 165 2.80 18.24 10.95
C ASP A 165 1.47 18.10 10.20
N ALA A 166 1.52 17.96 8.89
CA ALA A 166 0.33 17.69 8.07
C ALA A 166 -0.34 16.36 8.39
N LEU A 167 0.43 15.35 8.84
CA LEU A 167 -0.08 14.02 9.17
C LEU A 167 -0.33 13.80 10.65
N LYS A 168 0.10 14.72 11.53
CA LYS A 168 -0.02 14.56 12.99
C LYS A 168 -1.42 14.13 13.47
N PRO A 169 -2.54 14.69 12.97
CA PRO A 169 -3.87 14.23 13.38
C PRO A 169 -4.16 12.77 13.05
N ILE A 170 -3.64 12.27 11.92
CA ILE A 170 -3.78 10.87 11.51
C ILE A 170 -2.91 9.98 12.38
N LEU A 171 -1.65 10.37 12.58
CA LEU A 171 -0.68 9.60 13.38
C LEU A 171 -1.12 9.46 14.84
N GLN A 172 -1.82 10.46 15.39
CA GLN A 172 -2.35 10.43 16.76
C GLN A 172 -3.49 9.42 16.96
N ARG A 173 -4.12 8.93 15.89
CA ARG A 173 -5.15 7.88 15.93
C ARG A 173 -4.56 6.48 15.83
N MET A 174 -3.26 6.35 15.56
CA MET A 174 -2.61 5.05 15.45
C MET A 174 -2.25 4.52 16.84
N ASP A 175 -2.49 3.24 17.07
CA ASP A 175 -2.03 2.50 18.24
C ASP A 175 -0.62 1.94 18.03
N LEU A 176 -0.27 1.62 16.77
CA LEU A 176 1.00 1.03 16.40
C LEU A 176 1.51 1.61 15.07
N ILE A 177 2.78 2.00 15.01
CA ILE A 177 3.42 2.50 13.78
C ILE A 177 4.69 1.70 13.50
N PHE A 178 4.70 1.00 12.37
CA PHE A 178 5.90 0.43 11.78
C PHE A 178 6.55 1.45 10.85
N MET A 179 7.76 1.88 11.20
CA MET A 179 8.52 2.84 10.41
C MET A 179 9.71 2.14 9.74
N ASP A 180 9.73 2.12 8.43
CA ASP A 180 10.80 1.46 7.67
C ASP A 180 11.99 2.40 7.46
N LEU A 181 13.16 2.04 8.00
CA LEU A 181 14.44 2.66 7.68
C LEU A 181 15.23 1.75 6.73
N LYS A 182 15.40 2.17 5.49
CA LYS A 182 15.94 1.28 4.45
C LYS A 182 17.46 1.34 4.29
N HIS A 183 18.09 2.47 4.67
CA HIS A 183 19.54 2.64 4.72
C HIS A 183 19.88 3.87 5.57
N MET A 184 20.97 3.79 6.39
CA MET A 184 21.45 4.92 7.20
C MET A 184 22.22 5.95 6.38
N ASP A 185 23.01 5.53 5.39
CA ASP A 185 23.71 6.44 4.47
C ASP A 185 22.69 7.03 3.47
N SER A 186 22.57 8.35 3.45
CA SER A 186 21.58 9.04 2.61
C SER A 186 21.83 8.91 1.11
N ALA A 187 23.09 8.89 0.68
CA ALA A 187 23.43 8.75 -0.73
C ALA A 187 23.07 7.33 -1.23
N LYS A 188 23.38 6.30 -0.43
CA LYS A 188 22.97 4.93 -0.73
C LYS A 188 21.45 4.78 -0.64
N HIS A 189 20.80 5.41 0.34
CA HIS A 189 19.33 5.42 0.42
C HIS A 189 18.73 6.00 -0.87
N ALA A 190 19.21 7.18 -1.32
CA ALA A 190 18.75 7.81 -2.55
C ALA A 190 19.01 6.92 -3.80
N TYR A 191 20.17 6.28 -3.89
CA TYR A 191 20.51 5.39 -5.00
C TYR A 191 19.58 4.17 -5.09
N PHE A 192 19.21 3.61 -3.95
CA PHE A 192 18.39 2.39 -3.92
C PHE A 192 16.88 2.64 -3.87
N THR A 193 16.45 3.81 -3.36
CA THR A 193 15.02 4.09 -3.13
C THR A 193 14.49 5.31 -3.87
N GLY A 194 15.38 6.10 -4.47
CA GLY A 194 15.03 7.30 -5.24
C GLY A 194 14.99 8.60 -4.40
N VAL A 195 15.10 8.53 -3.07
CA VAL A 195 15.10 9.72 -2.17
C VAL A 195 16.13 9.56 -1.06
N GLY A 196 16.65 10.67 -0.51
CA GLY A 196 17.48 10.68 0.70
C GLY A 196 16.68 10.29 1.95
N ASN A 197 17.38 10.04 3.06
CA ASN A 197 16.75 9.60 4.31
C ASN A 197 16.61 10.71 5.35
N GLU A 198 17.04 11.95 5.07
CA GLU A 198 17.07 13.05 6.05
C GLU A 198 15.70 13.30 6.67
N LYS A 199 14.66 13.43 5.82
CA LYS A 199 13.27 13.59 6.26
C LYS A 199 12.77 12.40 7.08
N ILE A 200 13.15 11.19 6.70
CA ILE A 200 12.77 9.95 7.39
C ILE A 200 13.38 9.94 8.80
N LEU A 201 14.68 10.25 8.92
CA LEU A 201 15.39 10.31 10.21
C LEU A 201 14.85 11.44 11.11
N GLU A 202 14.45 12.57 10.53
CA GLU A 202 13.77 13.64 11.26
C GLU A 202 12.43 13.16 11.81
N ASN A 203 11.62 12.53 10.97
CA ASN A 203 10.33 11.98 11.37
C ASN A 203 10.46 10.90 12.44
N ILE A 204 11.45 10.00 12.34
CA ILE A 204 11.74 8.99 13.38
C ILE A 204 11.96 9.66 14.74
N LYS A 205 12.73 10.74 14.81
CA LYS A 205 12.98 11.47 16.06
C LYS A 205 11.72 12.09 16.65
N ARG A 206 10.76 12.44 15.80
CA ARG A 206 9.49 13.05 16.19
C ARG A 206 8.42 12.02 16.60
N LEU A 207 8.58 10.73 16.27
CA LEU A 207 7.61 9.71 16.66
C LEU A 207 7.34 9.64 18.17
N LYS A 208 8.33 10.03 19.00
CA LYS A 208 8.17 10.16 20.46
C LYS A 208 7.08 11.16 20.91
N GLU A 209 6.62 12.03 20.01
CA GLU A 209 5.52 12.98 20.26
C GLU A 209 4.14 12.29 20.21
N LEU A 210 4.08 11.05 19.73
CA LEU A 210 2.85 10.30 19.48
C LEU A 210 2.54 9.32 20.64
N PRO A 211 1.26 9.01 20.88
CA PRO A 211 0.88 8.01 21.86
C PRO A 211 1.07 6.56 21.39
N ALA A 212 1.32 6.36 20.08
CA ALA A 212 1.43 5.05 19.45
C ALA A 212 2.66 4.27 19.91
N GLU A 213 2.56 2.96 19.93
CA GLU A 213 3.74 2.09 19.95
C GLU A 213 4.52 2.23 18.64
N ILE A 214 5.85 2.31 18.73
CA ILE A 214 6.71 2.54 17.57
C ILE A 214 7.65 1.36 17.36
N VAL A 215 7.61 0.79 16.18
CA VAL A 215 8.51 -0.28 15.75
C VAL A 215 9.31 0.18 14.53
N ILE A 216 10.62 0.32 14.68
CA ILE A 216 11.49 0.59 13.53
C ILE A 216 11.84 -0.72 12.84
N ARG A 217 11.59 -0.81 11.53
CA ARG A 217 11.90 -1.98 10.72
C ARG A 217 13.02 -1.68 9.74
N ILE A 218 13.96 -2.60 9.63
CA ILE A 218 15.06 -2.52 8.67
C ILE A 218 14.98 -3.74 7.76
N PRO A 219 14.57 -3.58 6.49
CA PRO A 219 14.58 -4.68 5.54
C PRO A 219 16.03 -5.01 5.16
N VAL A 220 16.58 -6.08 5.72
CA VAL A 220 17.98 -6.48 5.51
C VAL A 220 18.14 -7.13 4.14
N ILE A 221 18.94 -6.50 3.27
CA ILE A 221 19.16 -6.93 1.89
C ILE A 221 20.66 -7.12 1.64
N LYS A 222 21.04 -8.35 1.30
CA LYS A 222 22.43 -8.70 1.00
C LYS A 222 23.00 -7.84 -0.12
N GLY A 223 24.15 -7.23 0.11
CA GLY A 223 24.84 -6.36 -0.84
C GLY A 223 24.28 -4.94 -0.93
N VAL A 224 23.31 -4.59 -0.07
CA VAL A 224 22.73 -3.25 0.01
C VAL A 224 22.97 -2.63 1.38
N ASN A 225 22.43 -3.23 2.44
CA ASN A 225 22.41 -2.68 3.79
C ASN A 225 22.64 -3.71 4.89
N ALA A 226 23.12 -4.93 4.53
CA ALA A 226 23.37 -6.03 5.47
C ALA A 226 24.79 -5.97 6.07
N ASP A 227 25.33 -4.78 6.30
CA ASP A 227 26.62 -4.55 6.95
C ASP A 227 26.44 -3.95 8.34
N ALA A 228 27.43 -4.16 9.23
CA ALA A 228 27.36 -3.73 10.62
C ALA A 228 27.38 -2.20 10.81
N GLU A 229 27.79 -1.44 9.79
CA GLU A 229 27.78 0.03 9.85
C GLU A 229 26.36 0.58 9.62
N ASN A 230 25.53 -0.18 8.91
CA ASN A 230 24.15 0.23 8.61
C ASN A 230 23.15 -0.22 9.69
N ILE A 231 23.41 -1.32 10.38
CA ILE A 231 22.53 -1.89 11.42
C ILE A 231 23.00 -1.46 12.82
#